data_a7728476c2aa9679844ec0019b3e4991
#
_entry.id   a7728476c2aa9679844ec0019b3e4991
#
_cell.length_a   1.000
_cell.length_b   1.000
_cell.length_c   1.000
_cell.angle_alpha   90.00
_cell.angle_beta   90.00
_cell.angle_gamma   90.00
#
_symmetry.space_group_name_H-M   'P 1'
#
loop_
_entity.id
_entity.type
_entity.pdbx_description
1 polymer ?
#
loop_
_entity_poly.entity_id
_entity_poly.type
_entity_poly.pdbx_seq_one_letter_code
_entity_poly.pdbx_strand_id
1 'polypeptide(L)'
;MSNPKWFKCEWIWQKNRPSNFGVARFHPMKEHESIIVFGKGKINYYPIKEKRKGSGADRVKYKINPSTKTDNYSDSLQYQTQPREYGELRLPASIQKFNTQTGAHPTQKPVALMEYLVKTYTNEGETVLDNTFGSGSTGVAAINTNRNFIGIEMDDKYFQIAEKRISDALNSIQTKLNFENR
;
A
#
# COMPACT_ATOMS: atom_id res chain seq x y z
N MET A 1 -18.65 15.24 -4.07
CA MET A 1 -18.28 14.66 -5.37
C MET A 1 -16.77 14.66 -5.49
N SER A 2 -16.14 13.50 -5.74
CA SER A 2 -14.71 13.42 -6.01
C SER A 2 -14.38 14.12 -7.34
N ASN A 3 -13.35 14.96 -7.37
CA ASN A 3 -12.95 15.64 -8.61
C ASN A 3 -12.23 14.62 -9.52
N PRO A 4 -12.81 14.21 -10.66
CA PRO A 4 -12.23 13.20 -11.54
C PRO A 4 -10.86 13.60 -12.10
N LYS A 5 -10.56 14.90 -12.16
CA LYS A 5 -9.23 15.41 -12.58
C LYS A 5 -8.10 15.07 -11.61
N TRP A 6 -8.42 14.72 -10.37
CA TRP A 6 -7.43 14.37 -9.34
C TRP A 6 -7.23 12.87 -9.18
N PHE A 7 -8.10 12.05 -9.79
CA PHE A 7 -7.90 10.60 -9.78
C PHE A 7 -6.58 10.23 -10.46
N LYS A 8 -5.82 9.36 -9.82
CA LYS A 8 -4.52 8.87 -10.32
C LYS A 8 -4.54 7.40 -10.65
N CYS A 9 -4.90 6.57 -9.68
CA CYS A 9 -4.95 5.14 -9.85
C CYS A 9 -5.79 4.49 -8.75
N GLU A 10 -6.03 3.20 -8.92
CA GLU A 10 -6.68 2.33 -7.95
C GLU A 10 -5.75 1.17 -7.60
N TRP A 11 -5.67 0.85 -6.31
CA TRP A 11 -5.15 -0.41 -5.83
C TRP A 11 -6.28 -1.25 -5.29
N ILE A 12 -6.13 -2.57 -5.39
CA ILE A 12 -7.04 -3.54 -4.79
C ILE A 12 -6.32 -4.23 -3.64
N TRP A 13 -6.81 -4.03 -2.43
CA TRP A 13 -6.40 -4.86 -1.32
C TRP A 13 -7.17 -6.17 -1.34
N GLN A 14 -6.50 -7.27 -1.70
CA GLN A 14 -7.06 -8.61 -1.61
C GLN A 14 -6.89 -9.14 -0.18
N LYS A 15 -8.00 -9.49 0.46
CA LYS A 15 -8.07 -10.04 1.81
C LYS A 15 -7.77 -11.54 1.80
N ASN A 16 -7.30 -12.07 2.93
CA ASN A 16 -7.15 -13.51 3.14
C ASN A 16 -8.45 -14.20 3.55
N ARG A 17 -9.47 -13.43 3.93
CA ARG A 17 -10.79 -13.92 4.32
C ARG A 17 -11.87 -13.00 3.75
N PRO A 18 -12.92 -13.56 3.14
CA PRO A 18 -14.04 -12.77 2.69
C PRO A 18 -14.81 -12.17 3.87
N SER A 19 -15.57 -11.12 3.60
CA SER A 19 -16.47 -10.48 4.54
C SER A 19 -17.90 -10.51 4.00
N ASN A 20 -18.88 -10.01 4.80
CA ASN A 20 -20.30 -9.95 4.44
C ASN A 20 -21.01 -11.32 4.41
N PHE A 21 -20.63 -12.24 5.29
CA PHE A 21 -21.25 -13.56 5.41
C PHE A 21 -22.77 -13.51 5.61
N GLY A 22 -23.29 -12.53 6.38
CA GLY A 22 -24.72 -12.41 6.68
C GLY A 22 -25.60 -12.16 5.45
N VAL A 23 -25.04 -11.64 4.37
CA VAL A 23 -25.75 -11.35 3.11
C VAL A 23 -25.30 -12.22 1.95
N ALA A 24 -24.52 -13.26 2.21
CA ALA A 24 -23.92 -14.12 1.17
C ALA A 24 -24.96 -14.85 0.27
N ARG A 25 -26.20 -14.94 0.72
CA ARG A 25 -27.32 -15.49 -0.07
C ARG A 25 -27.83 -14.52 -1.14
N PHE A 26 -27.55 -13.23 -0.99
CA PHE A 26 -28.08 -12.17 -1.86
C PHE A 26 -26.99 -11.46 -2.67
N HIS A 27 -25.76 -11.43 -2.13
CA HIS A 27 -24.62 -10.75 -2.73
C HIS A 27 -23.33 -11.58 -2.59
N PRO A 28 -22.40 -11.47 -3.54
CA PRO A 28 -21.09 -12.11 -3.40
C PRO A 28 -20.39 -11.65 -2.11
N MET A 29 -19.70 -12.57 -1.46
CA MET A 29 -18.81 -12.22 -0.33
C MET A 29 -17.67 -11.34 -0.82
N LYS A 30 -17.35 -10.31 -0.03
CA LYS A 30 -16.37 -9.29 -0.42
C LYS A 30 -14.95 -9.70 0.02
N GLU A 31 -14.13 -10.10 -0.94
CA GLU A 31 -12.73 -10.53 -0.71
C GLU A 31 -11.71 -9.42 -0.91
N HIS A 32 -12.14 -8.22 -1.28
CA HIS A 32 -11.23 -7.11 -1.55
C HIS A 32 -11.81 -5.78 -1.11
N GLU A 33 -10.94 -4.78 -1.02
CA GLU A 33 -11.30 -3.37 -0.89
C GLU A 33 -10.52 -2.55 -1.91
N SER A 34 -11.19 -1.54 -2.48
CA SER A 34 -10.57 -0.56 -3.36
C SER A 34 -9.85 0.52 -2.56
N ILE A 35 -8.65 0.87 -2.97
CA ILE A 35 -7.87 1.97 -2.43
C ILE A 35 -7.68 2.97 -3.56
N ILE A 36 -8.35 4.10 -3.47
CA ILE A 36 -8.38 5.10 -4.53
C ILE A 36 -7.36 6.19 -4.22
N VAL A 37 -6.48 6.46 -5.18
CA VAL A 37 -5.44 7.47 -5.06
C VAL A 37 -5.86 8.74 -5.80
N PHE A 38 -5.87 9.84 -5.09
CA PHE A 38 -6.10 11.18 -5.63
C PHE A 38 -4.92 12.09 -5.36
N GLY A 39 -4.69 13.07 -6.23
CA GLY A 39 -3.68 14.09 -6.01
C GLY A 39 -3.75 15.21 -7.05
N LYS A 40 -3.42 16.43 -6.63
CA LYS A 40 -3.31 17.59 -7.53
C LYS A 40 -1.95 17.53 -8.24
N GLY A 41 -1.96 17.62 -9.58
CA GLY A 41 -0.72 17.61 -10.37
C GLY A 41 0.00 16.24 -10.32
N LYS A 42 1.33 16.26 -10.37
CA LYS A 42 2.17 15.06 -10.22
C LYS A 42 2.21 14.67 -8.75
N ILE A 43 2.03 13.39 -8.46
CA ILE A 43 2.15 12.81 -7.11
C ILE A 43 3.47 12.05 -6.98
N ASN A 44 3.96 11.93 -5.75
CA ASN A 44 5.07 11.05 -5.44
C ASN A 44 4.63 9.60 -5.61
N TYR A 45 5.49 8.79 -6.21
CA TYR A 45 5.25 7.36 -6.36
C TYR A 45 6.59 6.62 -6.32
N TYR A 46 6.80 5.86 -5.27
CA TYR A 46 8.00 5.07 -4.99
C TYR A 46 7.65 3.58 -5.04
N PRO A 47 7.64 2.95 -6.23
CA PRO A 47 7.18 1.58 -6.39
C PRO A 47 8.05 0.58 -5.63
N ILE A 48 7.44 -0.19 -4.74
CA ILE A 48 8.10 -1.27 -4.02
C ILE A 48 8.19 -2.47 -4.96
N LYS A 49 9.41 -2.75 -5.43
CA LYS A 49 9.66 -3.82 -6.39
C LYS A 49 9.41 -5.20 -5.77
N GLU A 50 8.82 -6.09 -6.53
CA GLU A 50 8.47 -7.46 -6.14
C GLU A 50 9.29 -8.49 -6.92
N LYS A 51 9.58 -9.65 -6.33
CA LYS A 51 10.16 -10.77 -7.08
C LYS A 51 9.17 -11.27 -8.13
N ARG A 52 9.66 -11.54 -9.34
CA ARG A 52 8.88 -12.20 -10.39
C ARG A 52 8.50 -13.60 -9.96
N LYS A 53 7.27 -14.02 -10.28
CA LYS A 53 6.77 -15.37 -10.01
C LYS A 53 6.73 -16.18 -11.32
N GLY A 54 7.13 -17.46 -11.26
CA GLY A 54 7.03 -18.42 -12.36
C GLY A 54 7.89 -18.05 -13.58
N SER A 55 7.48 -18.49 -14.77
CA SER A 55 8.18 -18.30 -16.07
C SER A 55 8.47 -16.83 -16.44
N GLY A 56 7.91 -15.89 -15.72
CA GLY A 56 8.24 -14.46 -15.85
C GLY A 56 9.67 -14.12 -15.44
N ALA A 57 10.31 -14.95 -14.58
CA ALA A 57 11.71 -14.78 -14.21
C ALA A 57 12.64 -15.10 -15.38
N ASP A 58 12.28 -16.06 -16.24
CA ASP A 58 13.08 -16.45 -17.40
C ASP A 58 12.97 -15.48 -18.58
N ARG A 59 11.90 -14.68 -18.66
CA ARG A 59 11.72 -13.67 -19.71
C ARG A 59 12.77 -12.55 -19.68
N VAL A 60 13.50 -12.41 -18.59
CA VAL A 60 14.63 -11.44 -18.50
C VAL A 60 15.77 -11.82 -19.45
N LYS A 61 15.88 -13.10 -19.84
CA LYS A 61 16.92 -13.63 -20.72
C LYS A 61 16.64 -13.44 -22.21
N TYR A 62 15.39 -13.15 -22.59
CA TYR A 62 15.03 -12.99 -23.99
C TYR A 62 15.03 -11.53 -24.42
N LYS A 63 15.85 -11.18 -25.42
CA LYS A 63 15.72 -9.92 -26.16
C LYS A 63 14.32 -9.90 -26.78
N ILE A 64 13.50 -8.95 -26.39
CA ILE A 64 12.19 -8.74 -27.01
C ILE A 64 12.47 -8.31 -28.45
N ASN A 65 12.03 -9.13 -29.40
CA ASN A 65 12.16 -8.83 -30.82
C ASN A 65 11.30 -7.58 -31.12
N PRO A 66 11.85 -6.49 -31.69
CA PRO A 66 11.12 -5.24 -31.90
C PRO A 66 9.95 -5.36 -32.91
N SER A 67 9.77 -6.51 -33.55
CA SER A 67 8.82 -6.70 -34.63
C SER A 67 7.39 -7.09 -34.20
N THR A 68 7.09 -7.24 -32.95
CA THR A 68 5.69 -7.41 -32.48
C THR A 68 5.02 -6.05 -32.30
N LYS A 69 4.75 -5.37 -33.42
CA LYS A 69 3.75 -4.30 -33.45
C LYS A 69 2.38 -4.95 -33.19
N THR A 70 1.77 -4.62 -32.07
CA THR A 70 0.35 -4.90 -31.85
C THR A 70 -0.40 -3.60 -32.08
N ASP A 71 -1.47 -3.66 -32.90
CA ASP A 71 -2.29 -2.51 -33.32
C ASP A 71 -2.96 -1.73 -32.17
N ASN A 72 -2.78 -2.19 -30.94
CA ASN A 72 -3.41 -1.63 -29.74
C ASN A 72 -2.60 -0.55 -29.01
N TYR A 73 -1.41 -0.22 -29.48
CA TYR A 73 -0.58 0.84 -28.88
C TYR A 73 -0.23 1.87 -29.92
N SER A 74 -0.59 3.13 -29.66
CA SER A 74 -0.17 4.25 -30.51
C SER A 74 1.36 4.33 -30.60
N ASP A 75 1.88 4.74 -31.75
CA ASP A 75 3.33 4.89 -32.03
C ASP A 75 4.07 5.85 -31.06
N SER A 76 3.34 6.60 -30.23
CA SER A 76 3.89 7.48 -29.20
C SER A 76 4.48 6.75 -27.98
N LEU A 77 4.17 5.47 -27.81
CA LEU A 77 4.81 4.59 -26.83
C LEU A 77 5.85 3.72 -27.54
N GLN A 78 6.88 4.33 -28.11
CA GLN A 78 8.10 3.60 -28.38
C GLN A 78 8.63 3.08 -27.03
N TYR A 79 8.28 1.82 -26.73
CA TYR A 79 8.95 1.07 -25.69
C TYR A 79 10.41 0.97 -26.11
N GLN A 80 11.21 1.93 -25.67
CA GLN A 80 12.64 1.77 -25.67
C GLN A 80 12.91 0.52 -24.85
N THR A 81 13.33 -0.54 -25.53
CA THR A 81 13.79 -1.80 -24.92
C THR A 81 15.15 -1.54 -24.29
N GLN A 82 15.19 -0.64 -23.31
CA GLN A 82 16.32 -0.56 -22.40
C GLN A 82 16.42 -1.89 -21.67
N PRO A 83 17.61 -2.45 -21.49
CA PRO A 83 17.80 -3.62 -20.65
C PRO A 83 17.09 -3.36 -19.34
N ARG A 84 16.12 -4.19 -18.95
CA ARG A 84 15.31 -3.92 -17.78
C ARG A 84 16.23 -3.95 -16.57
N GLU A 85 16.47 -2.79 -16.00
CA GLU A 85 17.31 -2.48 -14.85
C GLU A 85 16.93 -3.27 -13.57
N TYR A 86 15.86 -4.04 -13.64
CA TYR A 86 15.23 -4.67 -12.46
C TYR A 86 15.58 -6.16 -12.26
N GLY A 87 16.31 -6.81 -13.18
CA GLY A 87 16.69 -8.21 -13.06
C GLY A 87 15.50 -9.13 -12.75
N GLU A 88 15.55 -9.86 -11.61
CA GLU A 88 14.48 -10.74 -11.14
C GLU A 88 13.29 -9.98 -10.51
N LEU A 89 13.40 -8.68 -10.37
CA LEU A 89 12.36 -7.84 -9.79
C LEU A 89 11.40 -7.34 -10.87
N ARG A 90 10.19 -6.98 -10.46
CA ARG A 90 9.17 -6.32 -11.28
C ARG A 90 8.57 -5.15 -10.50
N LEU A 91 7.95 -4.21 -11.20
CA LEU A 91 7.08 -3.22 -10.60
C LEU A 91 5.85 -3.91 -9.98
N PRO A 92 5.28 -3.33 -8.91
CA PRO A 92 4.15 -3.93 -8.21
C PRO A 92 2.91 -4.01 -9.12
N ALA A 93 2.11 -5.05 -8.91
CA ALA A 93 0.79 -5.14 -9.51
C ALA A 93 -0.22 -4.30 -8.70
N SER A 94 -1.32 -3.89 -9.33
CA SER A 94 -2.38 -3.12 -8.66
C SER A 94 -3.13 -3.93 -7.59
N ILE A 95 -3.05 -5.26 -7.62
CA ILE A 95 -3.65 -6.15 -6.61
C ILE A 95 -2.58 -6.53 -5.60
N GLN A 96 -2.76 -6.10 -4.36
CA GLN A 96 -1.87 -6.39 -3.25
C GLN A 96 -2.58 -7.27 -2.21
N LYS A 97 -1.87 -8.29 -1.70
CA LYS A 97 -2.41 -9.25 -0.73
C LYS A 97 -1.89 -8.95 0.66
N PHE A 98 -2.78 -8.61 1.57
CA PHE A 98 -2.47 -8.45 2.99
C PHE A 98 -3.51 -9.16 3.84
N ASN A 99 -3.05 -9.84 4.87
CA ASN A 99 -3.95 -10.48 5.83
C ASN A 99 -4.73 -9.43 6.62
N THR A 100 -6.00 -9.71 6.85
CA THR A 100 -6.83 -8.88 7.73
C THR A 100 -6.30 -8.93 9.17
N GLN A 101 -6.34 -7.79 9.85
CA GLN A 101 -6.11 -7.70 11.29
C GLN A 101 -7.42 -7.34 11.98
N THR A 102 -7.71 -8.03 13.07
CA THR A 102 -8.91 -7.80 13.90
C THR A 102 -8.49 -7.52 15.33
N GLY A 103 -9.37 -6.94 16.12
CA GLY A 103 -9.20 -6.81 17.57
C GLY A 103 -9.46 -5.41 18.11
N ALA A 104 -8.81 -4.38 17.61
CA ALA A 104 -8.92 -3.05 18.19
C ALA A 104 -10.10 -2.22 17.61
N HIS A 105 -10.52 -2.49 16.39
CA HIS A 105 -11.64 -1.80 15.72
C HIS A 105 -12.30 -2.73 14.70
N PRO A 106 -13.65 -2.70 14.52
CA PRO A 106 -14.35 -3.57 13.57
C PRO A 106 -13.87 -3.45 12.12
N THR A 107 -13.45 -2.25 11.70
CA THR A 107 -12.96 -1.96 10.34
C THR A 107 -11.45 -1.69 10.30
N GLN A 108 -10.70 -2.24 11.26
CA GLN A 108 -9.25 -2.05 11.34
C GLN A 108 -8.56 -2.48 10.05
N LYS A 109 -7.70 -1.61 9.54
CA LYS A 109 -6.84 -1.94 8.41
C LYS A 109 -5.54 -2.60 8.90
N PRO A 110 -4.98 -3.55 8.15
CA PRO A 110 -3.68 -4.14 8.50
C PRO A 110 -2.57 -3.09 8.51
N VAL A 111 -1.73 -3.10 9.54
CA VAL A 111 -0.56 -2.20 9.62
C VAL A 111 0.35 -2.41 8.41
N ALA A 112 0.60 -3.67 7.99
CA ALA A 112 1.44 -3.96 6.84
C ALA A 112 0.92 -3.35 5.53
N LEU A 113 -0.40 -3.29 5.32
CA LEU A 113 -0.99 -2.58 4.18
C LEU A 113 -0.72 -1.08 4.26
N MET A 114 -0.91 -0.47 5.46
CA MET A 114 -0.68 0.95 5.66
C MET A 114 0.81 1.30 5.47
N GLU A 115 1.74 0.47 5.98
CA GLU A 115 3.17 0.64 5.73
C GLU A 115 3.53 0.58 4.25
N TYR A 116 2.92 -0.35 3.50
CA TYR A 116 3.12 -0.44 2.06
C TYR A 116 2.70 0.85 1.35
N LEU A 117 1.52 1.38 1.68
CA LEU A 117 1.00 2.61 1.08
C LEU A 117 1.83 3.84 1.49
N VAL A 118 2.18 3.95 2.77
CA VAL A 118 3.02 5.04 3.29
C VAL A 118 4.37 5.07 2.56
N LYS A 119 5.06 3.92 2.45
CA LYS A 119 6.34 3.82 1.71
C LYS A 119 6.20 4.10 0.22
N THR A 120 5.04 3.78 -0.38
CA THR A 120 4.79 3.99 -1.81
C THR A 120 4.59 5.47 -2.14
N TYR A 121 4.06 6.26 -1.23
CA TYR A 121 3.66 7.64 -1.53
C TYR A 121 4.40 8.71 -0.74
N THR A 122 5.25 8.33 0.21
CA THR A 122 6.01 9.26 1.05
C THR A 122 7.47 8.87 1.19
N ASN A 123 8.32 9.85 1.49
CA ASN A 123 9.68 9.66 1.95
C ASN A 123 9.75 9.62 3.48
N GLU A 124 10.85 9.12 4.03
CA GLU A 124 11.14 9.21 5.46
C GLU A 124 11.18 10.68 5.91
N GLY A 125 10.70 10.93 7.11
CA GLY A 125 10.57 12.28 7.67
C GLY A 125 9.37 13.09 7.18
N GLU A 126 8.67 12.66 6.11
CA GLU A 126 7.44 13.32 5.66
C GLU A 126 6.28 13.03 6.64
N THR A 127 5.23 13.85 6.58
CA THR A 127 4.08 13.75 7.47
C THR A 127 2.92 13.04 6.80
N VAL A 128 2.39 12.04 7.48
CA VAL A 128 1.15 11.33 7.12
C VAL A 128 0.01 11.85 7.97
N LEU A 129 -1.08 12.26 7.34
CA LEU A 129 -2.33 12.67 8.00
C LEU A 129 -3.40 11.61 7.81
N ASP A 130 -4.05 11.22 8.90
CA ASP A 130 -5.28 10.40 8.87
C ASP A 130 -6.35 11.09 9.72
N ASN A 131 -7.38 11.60 9.07
CA ASN A 131 -8.45 12.36 9.70
C ASN A 131 -9.58 11.51 10.30
N THR A 132 -9.46 10.19 10.24
CA THR A 132 -10.41 9.21 10.80
C THR A 132 -9.66 7.95 11.23
N PHE A 133 -8.60 8.14 12.01
CA PHE A 133 -7.58 7.10 12.20
C PHE A 133 -8.03 5.90 13.05
N GLY A 134 -9.21 5.94 13.67
CA GLY A 134 -9.82 4.83 14.39
C GLY A 134 -8.86 4.22 15.42
N SER A 135 -8.51 2.95 15.26
CA SER A 135 -7.54 2.26 16.14
C SER A 135 -6.07 2.55 15.85
N GLY A 136 -5.72 3.53 15.01
CA GLY A 136 -4.36 4.01 14.81
C GLY A 136 -3.45 3.17 13.91
N SER A 137 -3.98 2.31 13.04
CA SER A 137 -3.13 1.49 12.16
C SER A 137 -2.23 2.32 11.25
N THR A 138 -2.72 3.47 10.75
CA THR A 138 -1.93 4.41 9.94
C THR A 138 -0.81 5.05 10.77
N GLY A 139 -1.10 5.43 12.02
CA GLY A 139 -0.10 6.00 12.94
C GLY A 139 1.02 5.01 13.25
N VAL A 140 0.66 3.75 13.59
CA VAL A 140 1.66 2.68 13.80
C VAL A 140 2.52 2.49 12.55
N ALA A 141 1.90 2.46 11.35
CA ALA A 141 2.61 2.32 10.10
C ALA A 141 3.55 3.50 9.82
N ALA A 142 3.13 4.73 10.10
CA ALA A 142 3.96 5.92 9.94
C ALA A 142 5.20 5.84 10.85
N ILE A 143 5.03 5.48 12.12
CA ILE A 143 6.13 5.31 13.07
C ILE A 143 7.09 4.20 12.63
N ASN A 144 6.57 3.01 12.28
CA ASN A 144 7.39 1.89 11.82
C ASN A 144 8.20 2.20 10.56
N THR A 145 7.78 3.20 9.80
CA THR A 145 8.41 3.58 8.53
C THR A 145 9.15 4.91 8.60
N ASN A 146 9.38 5.44 9.81
CA ASN A 146 10.10 6.69 10.06
C ASN A 146 9.42 7.92 9.40
N ARG A 147 8.10 8.02 9.51
CA ARG A 147 7.29 9.19 9.08
C ARG A 147 6.70 9.86 10.29
N ASN A 148 6.49 11.19 10.18
CA ASN A 148 5.68 11.92 11.13
C ASN A 148 4.20 11.58 10.95
N PHE A 149 3.41 11.66 12.02
CA PHE A 149 1.99 11.33 11.98
C PHE A 149 1.14 12.41 12.62
N ILE A 150 0.03 12.73 11.96
CA ILE A 150 -1.05 13.55 12.50
C ILE A 150 -2.33 12.74 12.37
N GLY A 151 -2.98 12.44 13.48
CA GLY A 151 -4.24 11.69 13.52
C GLY A 151 -5.36 12.50 14.12
N ILE A 152 -6.57 12.36 13.57
CA ILE A 152 -7.80 12.94 14.11
C ILE A 152 -8.80 11.81 14.28
N GLU A 153 -9.35 11.67 15.50
CA GLU A 153 -10.41 10.71 15.84
C GLU A 153 -11.41 11.38 16.77
N MET A 154 -12.67 11.20 16.49
CA MET A 154 -13.75 11.82 17.26
C MET A 154 -14.19 10.97 18.45
N ASP A 155 -14.03 9.65 18.36
CA ASP A 155 -14.39 8.72 19.42
C ASP A 155 -13.24 8.57 20.42
N ASP A 156 -13.43 9.06 21.64
CA ASP A 156 -12.41 9.05 22.71
C ASP A 156 -11.87 7.65 23.00
N LYS A 157 -12.72 6.62 22.93
CA LYS A 157 -12.31 5.25 23.17
C LYS A 157 -11.32 4.76 22.11
N TYR A 158 -11.62 5.01 20.83
CA TYR A 158 -10.72 4.65 19.76
C TYR A 158 -9.47 5.51 19.76
N PHE A 159 -9.57 6.77 20.12
CA PHE A 159 -8.44 7.66 20.31
C PHE A 159 -7.44 7.08 21.33
N GLN A 160 -7.90 6.70 22.54
CA GLN A 160 -7.05 6.12 23.57
C GLN A 160 -6.40 4.79 23.14
N ILE A 161 -7.15 3.94 22.42
CA ILE A 161 -6.62 2.69 21.88
C ILE A 161 -5.48 2.99 20.88
N ALA A 162 -5.68 3.95 20.00
CA ALA A 162 -4.71 4.33 18.99
C ALA A 162 -3.46 4.97 19.60
N GLU A 163 -3.63 5.88 20.55
CA GLU A 163 -2.53 6.53 21.28
C GLU A 163 -1.64 5.49 21.95
N LYS A 164 -2.23 4.52 22.65
CA LYS A 164 -1.49 3.40 23.25
C LYS A 164 -0.72 2.60 22.18
N ARG A 165 -1.35 2.20 21.08
CA ARG A 165 -0.72 1.41 20.03
C ARG A 165 0.45 2.14 19.35
N ILE A 166 0.31 3.44 19.13
CA ILE A 166 1.36 4.28 18.54
C ILE A 166 2.52 4.45 19.54
N SER A 167 2.22 4.67 20.83
CA SER A 167 3.23 4.73 21.88
C SER A 167 4.00 3.42 22.02
N ASP A 168 3.31 2.28 22.00
CA ASP A 168 3.94 0.95 22.05
C ASP A 168 4.89 0.72 20.84
N ALA A 169 4.50 1.18 19.64
CA ALA A 169 5.33 1.11 18.45
C ALA A 169 6.60 1.98 18.59
N LEU A 170 6.47 3.21 19.08
CA LEU A 170 7.62 4.10 19.37
C LEU A 170 8.59 3.47 20.36
N ASN A 171 8.11 2.95 21.48
CA ASN A 171 8.92 2.30 22.50
C ASN A 171 9.67 1.08 21.94
N SER A 172 9.01 0.30 21.09
CA SER A 172 9.60 -0.87 20.45
C SER A 172 10.79 -0.50 19.54
N ILE A 173 10.72 0.62 18.81
CA ILE A 173 11.81 1.11 17.97
C ILE A 173 12.97 1.62 18.84
N GLN A 174 12.70 2.42 19.87
CA GLN A 174 13.74 2.92 20.78
C GLN A 174 14.50 1.78 21.47
N THR A 175 13.78 0.74 21.87
CA THR A 175 14.40 -0.45 22.48
C THR A 175 15.36 -1.13 21.50
N LYS A 176 14.97 -1.32 20.24
CA LYS A 176 15.84 -1.92 19.21
C LYS A 176 17.10 -1.11 18.98
N LEU A 177 16.98 0.21 18.82
CA LEU A 177 18.12 1.11 18.63
C LEU A 177 19.11 1.06 19.80
N ASN A 178 18.62 0.94 21.03
CA ASN A 178 19.46 0.82 22.21
C ASN A 178 20.23 -0.51 22.29
N PHE A 179 19.71 -1.59 21.67
CA PHE A 179 20.40 -2.87 21.58
C PHE A 179 21.46 -2.91 20.47
N GLU A 180 21.21 -2.23 19.35
CA GLU A 180 22.13 -2.18 18.20
C GLU A 180 23.35 -1.28 18.46
N ASN A 181 23.26 -0.37 19.43
CA ASN A 181 24.34 0.55 19.83
C ASN A 181 25.17 0.05 21.03
N ARG A 182 25.01 -1.20 21.47
CA ARG A 182 25.79 -1.86 22.50
C ARG A 182 26.70 -2.91 21.89
#